data_1a34e925b7c0d8269d290f8773d66e6d
#
_entry.id   1a34e925b7c0d8269d290f8773d66e6d
#
_cell.length_a   1.000
_cell.length_b   1.000
_cell.length_c   1.000
_cell.angle_alpha   90.00
_cell.angle_beta   90.00
_cell.angle_gamma   90.00
#
_symmetry.space_group_name_H-M   'P 1'
#
loop_
_entity.id
_entity.type
_entity.pdbx_description
1 polymer ?
#
loop_
_entity_poly.entity_id
_entity_poly.type
_entity_poly.pdbx_seq_one_letter_code
_entity_poly.pdbx_strand_id
1 'polypeptide(L)'
;LKQVIFKADDFGLSPAVNGAIELAHREGVLDGASLMVGARFAADAVARAHRLPSLRIGLHLVVVAGRPVLPASVVPALVDASGEFSQRLARAGFRYFFLPAARRQLAAEIRAQFEAFRATGLPLDHLDAHHHLHLHPTVLGLLIRIGREYGLRAVRVPHEPPGLALLANEPGRWGRWLSALLLAPWIALVKYRLHRAGLRTTDRVVGLHDTGRMTATRLLKVLQTLPAGSTEIFCHPALSDAEGPWPLAVAASRAELDALLDPEVQALITNLRINHGGFCDLPHPKT
;
A
#
# COMPACT_ATOMS: atom_id res chain seq x y z
N LEU A 1 -13.84 -6.54 18.73
CA LEU A 1 -13.59 -7.32 17.52
C LEU A 1 -12.21 -6.93 16.96
N LYS A 2 -11.45 -7.91 16.44
CA LYS A 2 -10.24 -7.70 15.67
C LYS A 2 -10.62 -7.80 14.19
N GLN A 3 -10.28 -6.78 13.41
CA GLN A 3 -10.43 -6.80 11.96
C GLN A 3 -9.06 -6.64 11.32
N VAL A 4 -8.70 -7.54 10.41
CA VAL A 4 -7.42 -7.54 9.71
C VAL A 4 -7.66 -7.39 8.21
N ILE A 5 -6.78 -6.68 7.53
CA ILE A 5 -6.71 -6.61 6.07
C ILE A 5 -5.34 -7.14 5.67
N PHE A 6 -5.28 -8.34 5.09
CA PHE A 6 -4.06 -8.88 4.51
C PHE A 6 -3.91 -8.34 3.09
N LYS A 7 -2.86 -7.59 2.84
CA LYS A 7 -2.71 -6.85 1.61
C LYS A 7 -1.34 -7.04 0.97
N ALA A 8 -1.32 -7.14 -0.36
CA ALA A 8 -0.09 -7.12 -1.16
C ALA A 8 0.04 -5.79 -1.91
N ASP A 9 1.25 -5.24 -1.91
CA ASP A 9 1.61 -4.06 -2.69
C ASP A 9 2.17 -4.45 -4.06
N ASP A 10 2.34 -3.47 -4.94
CA ASP A 10 3.03 -3.56 -6.23
C ASP A 10 2.39 -4.52 -7.26
N PHE A 11 1.07 -4.76 -7.21
CA PHE A 11 0.37 -5.54 -8.24
C PHE A 11 0.51 -4.88 -9.61
N GLY A 12 1.02 -5.63 -10.60
CA GLY A 12 1.36 -5.11 -11.92
C GLY A 12 2.86 -4.89 -12.15
N LEU A 13 3.68 -4.99 -11.10
CA LEU A 13 5.12 -4.76 -11.19
C LEU A 13 5.83 -5.81 -12.06
N SER A 14 5.55 -7.10 -11.83
CA SER A 14 6.13 -8.21 -12.58
C SER A 14 5.17 -9.42 -12.63
N PRO A 15 5.38 -10.37 -13.58
CA PRO A 15 4.61 -11.62 -13.61
C PRO A 15 4.75 -12.44 -12.33
N ALA A 16 5.91 -12.41 -11.68
CA ALA A 16 6.18 -13.13 -10.43
C ALA A 16 5.38 -12.56 -9.28
N VAL A 17 5.27 -11.22 -9.16
CA VAL A 17 4.42 -10.53 -8.18
C VAL A 17 2.94 -10.81 -8.48
N ASN A 18 2.51 -10.70 -9.74
CA ASN A 18 1.13 -10.94 -10.13
C ASN A 18 0.69 -12.38 -9.82
N GLY A 19 1.54 -13.35 -10.13
CA GLY A 19 1.29 -14.77 -9.81
C GLY A 19 1.25 -15.06 -8.32
N ALA A 20 2.13 -14.42 -7.54
CA ALA A 20 2.14 -14.58 -6.08
C ALA A 20 0.87 -14.03 -5.43
N ILE A 21 0.39 -12.88 -5.89
CA ILE A 21 -0.86 -12.26 -5.40
C ILE A 21 -2.06 -13.16 -5.73
N GLU A 22 -2.15 -13.68 -6.96
CA GLU A 22 -3.19 -14.64 -7.32
C GLU A 22 -3.16 -15.88 -6.44
N LEU A 23 -1.98 -16.47 -6.24
CA LEU A 23 -1.79 -17.67 -5.42
C LEU A 23 -2.15 -17.42 -3.95
N ALA A 24 -1.64 -16.32 -3.35
CA ALA A 24 -1.91 -15.96 -1.97
C ALA A 24 -3.39 -15.66 -1.71
N HIS A 25 -4.13 -15.17 -2.71
CA HIS A 25 -5.56 -14.95 -2.60
C HIS A 25 -6.36 -16.25 -2.75
N ARG A 26 -5.96 -17.16 -3.66
CA ARG A 26 -6.68 -18.40 -3.90
C ARG A 26 -6.48 -19.42 -2.79
N GLU A 27 -5.28 -19.54 -2.27
CA GLU A 27 -4.84 -20.62 -1.39
C GLU A 27 -4.42 -20.15 0.00
N GLY A 28 -4.25 -18.85 0.19
CA GLY A 28 -3.81 -18.25 1.44
C GLY A 28 -4.82 -17.30 2.04
N VAL A 29 -4.30 -16.31 2.77
CA VAL A 29 -5.09 -15.35 3.57
C VAL A 29 -5.20 -13.96 2.95
N LEU A 30 -4.72 -13.74 1.72
CA LEU A 30 -4.67 -12.41 1.11
C LEU A 30 -6.07 -11.90 0.76
N ASP A 31 -6.44 -10.74 1.28
CA ASP A 31 -7.73 -10.09 1.03
C ASP A 31 -7.70 -9.11 -0.14
N GLY A 32 -6.59 -8.40 -0.29
CA GLY A 32 -6.51 -7.32 -1.28
C GLY A 32 -5.11 -7.06 -1.82
N ALA A 33 -5.08 -6.30 -2.90
CA ALA A 33 -3.84 -5.83 -3.52
C ALA A 33 -3.97 -4.40 -4.02
N SER A 34 -2.86 -3.67 -4.13
CA SER A 34 -2.84 -2.35 -4.75
C SER A 34 -2.15 -2.38 -6.11
N LEU A 35 -2.89 -1.94 -7.14
CA LEU A 35 -2.52 -1.99 -8.54
C LEU A 35 -1.72 -0.76 -8.95
N MET A 36 -0.54 -0.98 -9.50
CA MET A 36 0.29 0.02 -10.18
C MET A 36 -0.18 0.16 -11.65
N VAL A 37 -1.13 1.04 -11.92
CA VAL A 37 -1.76 1.17 -13.25
C VAL A 37 -0.80 1.56 -14.38
N GLY A 38 0.32 2.21 -14.07
CA GLY A 38 1.38 2.57 -15.01
C GLY A 38 2.51 1.54 -15.13
N ALA A 39 2.43 0.43 -14.41
CA ALA A 39 3.48 -0.59 -14.43
C ALA A 39 3.40 -1.45 -15.70
N ARG A 40 4.57 -2.03 -16.07
CA ARG A 40 4.73 -2.81 -17.30
C ARG A 40 3.75 -3.98 -17.43
N PHE A 41 3.41 -4.63 -16.31
CA PHE A 41 2.56 -5.82 -16.28
C PHE A 41 1.18 -5.54 -15.66
N ALA A 42 0.75 -4.27 -15.66
CA ALA A 42 -0.57 -3.88 -15.15
C ALA A 42 -1.72 -4.59 -15.90
N ALA A 43 -1.61 -4.79 -17.21
CA ALA A 43 -2.64 -5.50 -17.99
C ALA A 43 -2.81 -6.97 -17.56
N ASP A 44 -1.71 -7.68 -17.25
CA ASP A 44 -1.78 -9.04 -16.70
C ASP A 44 -2.41 -9.03 -15.29
N ALA A 45 -2.04 -8.07 -14.45
CA ALA A 45 -2.63 -7.91 -13.13
C ALA A 45 -4.15 -7.68 -13.21
N VAL A 46 -4.62 -6.80 -14.09
CA VAL A 46 -6.04 -6.53 -14.33
C VAL A 46 -6.77 -7.79 -14.81
N ALA A 47 -6.19 -8.51 -15.77
CA ALA A 47 -6.78 -9.76 -16.28
C ALA A 47 -6.92 -10.82 -15.16
N ARG A 48 -5.98 -10.91 -14.23
CA ARG A 48 -6.05 -11.79 -13.05
C ARG A 48 -7.12 -11.30 -12.08
N ALA A 49 -7.16 -10.00 -11.76
CA ALA A 49 -8.15 -9.42 -10.86
C ALA A 49 -9.59 -9.68 -11.31
N HIS A 50 -9.87 -9.59 -12.62
CA HIS A 50 -11.19 -9.91 -13.15
C HIS A 50 -11.62 -11.39 -12.95
N ARG A 51 -10.65 -12.31 -12.80
CA ARG A 51 -10.93 -13.73 -12.46
C ARG A 51 -11.04 -13.99 -10.96
N LEU A 52 -10.80 -12.97 -10.13
CA LEU A 52 -10.75 -13.02 -8.68
C LEU A 52 -11.70 -11.98 -8.07
N PRO A 53 -13.02 -12.12 -8.22
CA PRO A 53 -13.98 -11.09 -7.82
C PRO A 53 -13.99 -10.79 -6.31
N SER A 54 -13.46 -11.69 -5.48
CA SER A 54 -13.29 -11.49 -4.04
C SER A 54 -12.03 -10.72 -3.68
N LEU A 55 -11.02 -10.64 -4.58
CA LEU A 55 -9.80 -9.87 -4.34
C LEU A 55 -10.11 -8.37 -4.38
N ARG A 56 -9.90 -7.68 -3.28
CA ARG A 56 -10.13 -6.25 -3.13
C ARG A 56 -8.97 -5.46 -3.76
N ILE A 57 -9.26 -4.68 -4.82
CA ILE A 57 -8.22 -3.95 -5.55
C ILE A 57 -8.23 -2.47 -5.20
N GLY A 58 -7.08 -1.97 -4.75
CA GLY A 58 -6.81 -0.54 -4.57
C GLY A 58 -5.93 0.05 -5.67
N LEU A 59 -5.85 1.37 -5.72
CA LEU A 59 -4.88 2.08 -6.56
C LEU A 59 -3.56 2.26 -5.78
N HIS A 60 -2.47 1.66 -6.28
CA HIS A 60 -1.11 1.95 -5.83
C HIS A 60 -0.57 3.17 -6.56
N LEU A 61 -0.73 4.35 -5.96
CA LEU A 61 -0.32 5.61 -6.57
C LEU A 61 1.20 5.70 -6.68
N VAL A 62 1.72 5.81 -7.89
CA VAL A 62 3.15 5.94 -8.17
C VAL A 62 3.45 7.37 -8.61
N VAL A 63 4.18 8.12 -7.78
CA VAL A 63 4.62 9.48 -8.06
C VAL A 63 6.10 9.69 -7.71
N VAL A 64 6.81 8.60 -7.45
CA VAL A 64 8.25 8.50 -7.20
C VAL A 64 8.71 7.11 -7.60
N ALA A 65 9.96 6.98 -8.02
CA ALA A 65 10.60 5.69 -8.26
C ALA A 65 9.76 4.74 -9.15
N GLY A 66 9.37 5.18 -10.34
CA GLY A 66 8.57 4.41 -11.30
C GLY A 66 8.26 5.24 -12.53
N ARG A 67 7.29 4.78 -13.32
CA ARG A 67 6.90 5.44 -14.57
C ARG A 67 5.60 6.21 -14.42
N PRO A 68 5.51 7.42 -14.99
CA PRO A 68 4.24 8.13 -15.10
C PRO A 68 3.30 7.42 -16.09
N VAL A 69 2.00 7.61 -15.91
CA VAL A 69 0.96 7.23 -16.88
C VAL A 69 0.94 8.25 -18.03
N LEU A 70 1.14 9.52 -17.72
CA LEU A 70 1.24 10.56 -18.73
C LEU A 70 2.60 10.51 -19.45
N PRO A 71 2.64 10.90 -20.74
CA PRO A 71 3.91 11.06 -21.45
C PRO A 71 4.88 11.96 -20.72
N ALA A 72 6.17 11.63 -20.70
CA ALA A 72 7.22 12.42 -20.04
C ALA A 72 7.26 13.88 -20.52
N SER A 73 6.91 14.15 -21.79
CA SER A 73 6.77 15.49 -22.35
C SER A 73 5.66 16.33 -21.72
N VAL A 74 4.65 15.70 -21.13
CA VAL A 74 3.53 16.37 -20.44
C VAL A 74 3.89 16.65 -18.98
N VAL A 75 4.75 15.83 -18.40
CA VAL A 75 5.15 15.90 -16.96
C VAL A 75 6.67 16.11 -16.77
N PRO A 76 7.34 16.98 -17.55
CA PRO A 76 8.81 17.13 -17.50
C PRO A 76 9.31 17.60 -16.13
N ALA A 77 8.47 18.25 -15.30
CA ALA A 77 8.85 18.64 -13.97
C ALA A 77 8.82 17.47 -12.95
N LEU A 78 8.28 16.31 -13.29
CA LEU A 78 8.19 15.15 -12.40
C LEU A 78 9.24 14.09 -12.69
N VAL A 79 9.70 14.03 -13.94
CA VAL A 79 10.58 12.96 -14.43
C VAL A 79 12.03 13.41 -14.59
N ASP A 80 12.91 12.47 -14.76
CA ASP A 80 14.32 12.66 -15.13
C ASP A 80 14.53 12.46 -16.65
N ALA A 81 15.81 12.41 -17.07
CA ALA A 81 16.18 12.25 -18.47
C ALA A 81 15.76 10.88 -19.06
N SER A 82 15.52 9.86 -18.24
CA SER A 82 15.00 8.56 -18.66
C SER A 82 13.48 8.57 -18.88
N GLY A 83 12.79 9.65 -18.50
CA GLY A 83 11.34 9.73 -18.50
C GLY A 83 10.66 9.06 -17.31
N GLU A 84 11.42 8.72 -16.27
CA GLU A 84 10.94 8.09 -15.06
C GLU A 84 10.90 9.09 -13.89
N PHE A 85 10.05 8.81 -12.89
CA PHE A 85 10.05 9.57 -11.65
C PHE A 85 11.40 9.46 -10.92
N SER A 86 11.79 10.54 -10.22
CA SER A 86 13.01 10.54 -9.41
C SER A 86 13.02 9.39 -8.41
N GLN A 87 14.15 8.69 -8.31
CA GLN A 87 14.42 7.69 -7.25
C GLN A 87 14.66 8.34 -5.87
N ARG A 88 14.86 9.66 -5.81
CA ARG A 88 15.18 10.40 -4.59
C ARG A 88 13.93 11.01 -3.99
N LEU A 89 13.33 10.36 -2.97
CA LEU A 89 12.10 10.81 -2.30
C LEU A 89 12.18 12.27 -1.81
N ALA A 90 13.28 12.64 -1.16
CA ALA A 90 13.44 14.00 -0.63
C ALA A 90 13.42 15.05 -1.75
N ARG A 91 14.08 14.76 -2.90
CA ARG A 91 14.10 15.65 -4.07
C ARG A 91 12.70 15.77 -4.69
N ALA A 92 12.00 14.64 -4.83
CA ALA A 92 10.64 14.63 -5.36
C ALA A 92 9.71 15.44 -4.45
N GLY A 93 9.74 15.18 -3.14
CA GLY A 93 8.94 15.90 -2.15
C GLY A 93 9.22 17.40 -2.16
N PHE A 94 10.48 17.83 -2.18
CA PHE A 94 10.83 19.25 -2.27
C PHE A 94 10.22 19.90 -3.53
N ARG A 95 10.34 19.27 -4.71
CA ARG A 95 9.76 19.79 -5.96
C ARG A 95 8.25 19.88 -5.89
N TYR A 96 7.59 18.87 -5.34
CA TYR A 96 6.13 18.83 -5.17
C TYR A 96 5.63 19.89 -4.19
N PHE A 97 6.44 20.28 -3.21
CA PHE A 97 6.06 21.30 -2.26
C PHE A 97 6.31 22.72 -2.78
N PHE A 98 7.45 22.97 -3.41
CA PHE A 98 7.89 24.34 -3.71
C PHE A 98 7.67 24.77 -5.17
N LEU A 99 7.60 23.84 -6.13
CA LEU A 99 7.53 24.20 -7.55
C LEU A 99 6.10 24.16 -8.09
N PRO A 100 5.48 25.31 -8.45
CA PRO A 100 4.13 25.37 -8.99
C PRO A 100 3.93 24.52 -10.25
N ALA A 101 4.93 24.45 -11.14
CA ALA A 101 4.88 23.60 -12.31
C ALA A 101 4.78 22.12 -11.95
N ALA A 102 5.62 21.64 -10.99
CA ALA A 102 5.57 20.28 -10.51
C ALA A 102 4.22 19.95 -9.86
N ARG A 103 3.63 20.87 -9.07
CA ARG A 103 2.30 20.67 -8.49
C ARG A 103 1.20 20.49 -9.52
N ARG A 104 1.22 21.33 -10.59
CA ARG A 104 0.22 21.22 -11.67
C ARG A 104 0.35 19.90 -12.41
N GLN A 105 1.57 19.50 -12.75
CA GLN A 105 1.84 18.23 -13.43
C GLN A 105 1.52 17.03 -12.53
N LEU A 106 1.85 17.10 -11.24
CA LEU A 106 1.49 16.08 -10.24
C LEU A 106 -0.03 15.90 -10.15
N ALA A 107 -0.79 16.99 -10.16
CA ALA A 107 -2.26 16.90 -10.17
C ALA A 107 -2.80 16.23 -11.44
N ALA A 108 -2.20 16.53 -12.60
CA ALA A 108 -2.56 15.89 -13.87
C ALA A 108 -2.21 14.40 -13.85
N GLU A 109 -1.04 14.04 -13.35
CA GLU A 109 -0.59 12.65 -13.25
C GLU A 109 -1.44 11.82 -12.28
N ILE A 110 -1.74 12.36 -11.08
CA ILE A 110 -2.64 11.68 -10.14
C ILE A 110 -4.00 11.42 -10.78
N ARG A 111 -4.56 12.41 -11.51
CA ARG A 111 -5.81 12.25 -12.24
C ARG A 111 -5.70 11.16 -13.31
N ALA A 112 -4.62 11.15 -14.08
CA ALA A 112 -4.38 10.14 -15.10
C ALA A 112 -4.31 8.72 -14.52
N GLN A 113 -3.71 8.54 -13.33
CA GLN A 113 -3.68 7.24 -12.67
C GLN A 113 -5.08 6.81 -12.19
N PHE A 114 -5.90 7.72 -11.67
CA PHE A 114 -7.30 7.40 -11.36
C PHE A 114 -8.11 7.05 -12.62
N GLU A 115 -7.91 7.78 -13.73
CA GLU A 115 -8.55 7.46 -15.01
C GLU A 115 -8.13 6.08 -15.52
N ALA A 116 -6.84 5.79 -15.49
CA ALA A 116 -6.32 4.48 -15.87
C ALA A 116 -6.91 3.36 -14.99
N PHE A 117 -7.00 3.58 -13.67
CA PHE A 117 -7.66 2.63 -12.78
C PHE A 117 -9.15 2.45 -13.13
N ARG A 118 -9.89 3.54 -13.32
CA ARG A 118 -11.31 3.50 -13.71
C ARG A 118 -11.51 2.75 -15.03
N ALA A 119 -10.61 2.92 -15.97
CA ALA A 119 -10.66 2.23 -17.28
C ALA A 119 -10.48 0.71 -17.17
N THR A 120 -9.93 0.20 -16.06
CA THR A 120 -9.86 -1.26 -15.82
C THR A 120 -11.22 -1.89 -15.56
N GLY A 121 -12.23 -1.11 -15.15
CA GLY A 121 -13.54 -1.62 -14.73
C GLY A 121 -13.55 -2.26 -13.33
N LEU A 122 -12.41 -2.31 -12.62
CA LEU A 122 -12.33 -2.87 -11.28
C LEU A 122 -12.92 -1.91 -10.24
N PRO A 123 -13.63 -2.41 -9.22
CA PRO A 123 -14.06 -1.58 -8.08
C PRO A 123 -12.87 -1.03 -7.31
N LEU A 124 -12.87 0.28 -7.02
CA LEU A 124 -11.84 0.92 -6.22
C LEU A 124 -12.10 0.71 -4.72
N ASP A 125 -11.38 -0.23 -4.10
CA ASP A 125 -11.52 -0.52 -2.66
C ASP A 125 -10.81 0.54 -1.80
N HIS A 126 -9.57 0.90 -2.15
CA HIS A 126 -8.75 1.83 -1.38
C HIS A 126 -7.68 2.48 -2.25
N LEU A 127 -6.92 3.39 -1.63
CA LEU A 127 -5.69 3.93 -2.21
C LEU A 127 -4.55 3.88 -1.19
N ASP A 128 -3.39 3.54 -1.68
CA ASP A 128 -2.11 3.78 -1.02
C ASP A 128 -1.11 4.37 -2.02
N ALA A 129 0.16 4.48 -1.67
CA ALA A 129 1.14 4.99 -2.61
C ALA A 129 2.50 4.35 -2.38
N HIS A 130 3.19 4.20 -3.48
CA HIS A 130 4.57 3.74 -3.52
C HIS A 130 5.47 4.60 -2.66
N HIS A 131 6.31 3.98 -1.82
CA HIS A 131 7.10 4.64 -0.77
C HIS A 131 6.30 5.56 0.16
N HIS A 132 5.01 5.30 0.33
CA HIS A 132 4.12 6.08 1.21
C HIS A 132 4.10 7.58 0.93
N LEU A 133 4.40 8.00 -0.31
CA LEU A 133 4.50 9.43 -0.67
C LEU A 133 3.16 10.17 -0.61
N HIS A 134 2.05 9.46 -0.45
CA HIS A 134 0.74 10.06 -0.15
C HIS A 134 0.69 10.77 1.22
N LEU A 135 1.65 10.52 2.12
CA LEU A 135 1.83 11.30 3.35
C LEU A 135 2.40 12.71 3.10
N HIS A 136 2.97 12.97 1.92
CA HIS A 136 3.46 14.30 1.57
C HIS A 136 2.30 15.30 1.49
N PRO A 137 2.38 16.50 2.13
CA PRO A 137 1.24 17.43 2.28
C PRO A 137 0.55 17.78 0.95
N THR A 138 1.34 18.01 -0.10
CA THR A 138 0.83 18.33 -1.44
C THR A 138 0.12 17.12 -2.07
N VAL A 139 0.75 15.93 -2.00
CA VAL A 139 0.17 14.69 -2.54
C VAL A 139 -1.14 14.38 -1.82
N LEU A 140 -1.15 14.42 -0.48
CA LEU A 140 -2.35 14.21 0.34
C LEU A 140 -3.49 15.16 -0.04
N GLY A 141 -3.19 16.45 -0.22
CA GLY A 141 -4.21 17.44 -0.61
C GLY A 141 -4.79 17.17 -2.00
N LEU A 142 -3.94 16.80 -2.95
CA LEU A 142 -4.37 16.43 -4.31
C LEU A 142 -5.16 15.13 -4.31
N LEU A 143 -4.70 14.11 -3.59
CA LEU A 143 -5.36 12.82 -3.44
C LEU A 143 -6.78 12.97 -2.88
N ILE A 144 -6.95 13.72 -1.79
CA ILE A 144 -8.28 13.94 -1.19
C ILE A 144 -9.21 14.63 -2.19
N ARG A 145 -8.72 15.67 -2.88
CA ARG A 145 -9.52 16.44 -3.82
C ARG A 145 -9.90 15.62 -5.04
N ILE A 146 -8.91 14.99 -5.69
CA ILE A 146 -9.11 14.25 -6.93
C ILE A 146 -9.82 12.93 -6.63
N GLY A 147 -9.42 12.19 -5.60
CA GLY A 147 -9.99 10.89 -5.26
C GLY A 147 -11.51 10.93 -5.01
N ARG A 148 -12.04 12.05 -4.50
CA ARG A 148 -13.48 12.25 -4.36
C ARG A 148 -14.23 12.19 -5.69
N GLU A 149 -13.63 12.70 -6.76
CA GLU A 149 -14.22 12.70 -8.10
C GLU A 149 -14.33 11.26 -8.68
N TYR A 150 -13.50 10.33 -8.16
CA TYR A 150 -13.47 8.92 -8.55
C TYR A 150 -14.08 7.97 -7.52
N GLY A 151 -14.78 8.50 -6.52
CA GLY A 151 -15.45 7.68 -5.52
C GLY A 151 -14.51 6.98 -4.53
N LEU A 152 -13.30 7.51 -4.32
CA LEU A 152 -12.37 6.98 -3.30
C LEU A 152 -13.02 7.00 -1.92
N ARG A 153 -12.96 5.87 -1.21
CA ARG A 153 -13.62 5.68 0.10
C ARG A 153 -12.65 5.38 1.24
N ALA A 154 -11.46 4.91 0.94
CA ALA A 154 -10.49 4.51 1.95
C ALA A 154 -9.05 4.77 1.50
N VAL A 155 -8.19 5.09 2.46
CA VAL A 155 -6.76 5.37 2.23
C VAL A 155 -5.94 4.70 3.33
N ARG A 156 -4.85 4.01 2.96
CA ARG A 156 -3.84 3.55 3.92
C ARG A 156 -3.24 4.76 4.63
N VAL A 157 -3.10 4.68 5.95
CA VAL A 157 -2.24 5.57 6.72
C VAL A 157 -1.16 4.73 7.40
N PRO A 158 0.09 4.79 6.95
CA PRO A 158 1.19 3.98 7.48
C PRO A 158 1.53 4.43 8.90
N HIS A 159 0.81 3.86 9.86
CA HIS A 159 0.94 4.09 11.29
C HIS A 159 1.16 2.76 11.99
N GLU A 160 2.41 2.42 12.24
CA GLU A 160 2.79 1.27 13.06
C GLU A 160 2.99 1.74 14.51
N PRO A 161 2.11 1.32 15.46
CA PRO A 161 2.21 1.77 16.84
C PRO A 161 3.53 1.32 17.49
N PRO A 162 4.15 2.16 18.35
CA PRO A 162 5.40 1.83 19.03
C PRO A 162 5.32 0.53 19.85
N GLY A 163 4.15 0.21 20.40
CA GLY A 163 3.92 -1.03 21.17
C GLY A 163 4.12 -2.30 20.35
N LEU A 164 3.72 -2.31 19.06
CA LEU A 164 3.95 -3.45 18.17
C LEU A 164 5.44 -3.59 17.80
N ALA A 165 6.14 -2.48 17.66
CA ALA A 165 7.58 -2.47 17.42
C ALA A 165 8.38 -3.01 18.64
N LEU A 166 7.88 -2.78 19.87
CA LEU A 166 8.52 -3.26 21.09
C LEU A 166 8.29 -4.75 21.34
N LEU A 167 7.19 -5.34 20.84
CA LEU A 167 6.90 -6.76 20.93
C LEU A 167 7.84 -7.62 20.08
N ALA A 168 8.48 -7.03 19.09
CA ALA A 168 9.58 -7.65 18.37
C ALA A 168 10.89 -7.40 19.15
N ASN A 169 11.50 -8.45 19.67
CA ASN A 169 12.82 -8.42 20.30
C ASN A 169 13.95 -8.20 19.28
N GLU A 170 13.79 -7.19 18.38
CA GLU A 170 14.65 -6.98 17.23
C GLU A 170 15.58 -5.78 17.38
N PRO A 171 16.77 -5.80 16.74
CA PRO A 171 17.66 -4.65 16.69
C PRO A 171 16.94 -3.42 16.11
N GLY A 172 17.18 -2.24 16.67
CA GLY A 172 16.60 -0.99 16.18
C GLY A 172 15.22 -0.62 16.74
N ARG A 173 14.64 -1.41 17.66
CA ARG A 173 13.32 -1.12 18.27
C ARG A 173 13.19 0.30 18.84
N TRP A 174 14.25 0.82 19.45
CA TRP A 174 14.25 2.17 19.99
C TRP A 174 14.21 3.27 18.92
N GLY A 175 14.91 3.05 17.79
CA GLY A 175 14.84 3.96 16.65
C GLY A 175 13.45 3.96 16.01
N ARG A 176 12.81 2.80 15.88
CA ARG A 176 11.43 2.65 15.39
C ARG A 176 10.44 3.35 16.33
N TRP A 177 10.59 3.14 17.63
CA TRP A 177 9.77 3.81 18.64
C TRP A 177 9.92 5.33 18.57
N LEU A 178 11.14 5.85 18.49
CA LEU A 178 11.40 7.28 18.39
C LEU A 178 10.83 7.86 17.09
N SER A 179 11.02 7.20 15.95
CA SER A 179 10.46 7.65 14.67
C SER A 179 8.95 7.67 14.69
N ALA A 180 8.29 6.65 15.27
CA ALA A 180 6.85 6.61 15.42
C ALA A 180 6.34 7.76 16.30
N LEU A 181 7.04 8.07 17.41
CA LEU A 181 6.70 9.19 18.30
C LEU A 181 6.84 10.54 17.58
N LEU A 182 7.94 10.76 16.85
CA LEU A 182 8.19 12.00 16.12
C LEU A 182 7.18 12.23 14.99
N LEU A 183 6.74 11.16 14.32
CA LEU A 183 5.77 11.24 13.24
C LEU A 183 4.31 11.26 13.73
N ALA A 184 4.04 10.90 14.98
CA ALA A 184 2.69 10.77 15.52
C ALA A 184 1.81 12.02 15.31
N PRO A 185 2.27 13.27 15.55
CA PRO A 185 1.44 14.46 15.31
C PRO A 185 1.05 14.64 13.84
N TRP A 186 1.99 14.34 12.93
CA TRP A 186 1.72 14.40 11.50
C TRP A 186 0.73 13.32 11.07
N ILE A 187 0.92 12.09 11.52
CA ILE A 187 -0.01 10.98 11.25
C ILE A 187 -1.40 11.28 11.78
N ALA A 188 -1.51 11.85 12.99
CA ALA A 188 -2.79 12.28 13.56
C ALA A 188 -3.47 13.33 12.68
N LEU A 189 -2.74 14.32 12.18
CA LEU A 189 -3.25 15.33 11.25
C LEU A 189 -3.69 14.70 9.92
N VAL A 190 -2.92 13.76 9.37
CA VAL A 190 -3.29 13.02 8.14
C VAL A 190 -4.60 12.28 8.34
N LYS A 191 -4.74 11.49 9.41
CA LYS A 191 -5.98 10.77 9.76
C LYS A 191 -7.16 11.73 9.91
N TYR A 192 -6.98 12.82 10.66
CA TYR A 192 -8.00 13.83 10.83
C TYR A 192 -8.48 14.40 9.49
N ARG A 193 -7.55 14.78 8.59
CA ARG A 193 -7.90 15.31 7.26
C ARG A 193 -8.65 14.30 6.40
N LEU A 194 -8.23 13.02 6.42
CA LEU A 194 -8.89 11.94 5.69
C LEU A 194 -10.31 11.69 6.24
N HIS A 195 -10.46 11.59 7.56
CA HIS A 195 -11.76 11.38 8.20
C HIS A 195 -12.71 12.54 7.94
N ARG A 196 -12.24 13.79 8.03
CA ARG A 196 -13.03 14.96 7.63
C ARG A 196 -13.43 14.95 6.15
N ALA A 197 -12.68 14.26 5.34
CA ALA A 197 -13.02 14.04 3.93
C ALA A 197 -13.98 12.86 3.71
N GLY A 198 -14.40 12.15 4.77
CA GLY A 198 -15.25 10.96 4.72
C GLY A 198 -14.49 9.69 4.32
N LEU A 199 -13.15 9.72 4.32
CA LEU A 199 -12.32 8.60 3.92
C LEU A 199 -11.99 7.71 5.12
N ARG A 200 -12.14 6.40 4.94
CA ARG A 200 -11.82 5.39 5.96
C ARG A 200 -10.32 5.15 6.02
N THR A 201 -9.84 4.80 7.20
CA THR A 201 -8.45 4.36 7.43
C THR A 201 -8.45 3.23 8.44
N THR A 202 -7.42 2.39 8.42
CA THR A 202 -7.19 1.44 9.52
C THR A 202 -6.66 2.16 10.75
N ASP A 203 -6.88 1.59 11.94
CA ASP A 203 -6.31 2.11 13.18
C ASP A 203 -4.79 2.02 13.15
N ARG A 204 -4.26 0.95 12.55
CA ARG A 204 -2.82 0.67 12.47
C ARG A 204 -2.44 -0.09 11.20
N VAL A 205 -1.16 -0.02 10.88
CA VAL A 205 -0.54 -0.76 9.77
C VAL A 205 0.66 -1.53 10.33
N VAL A 206 0.85 -2.76 9.90
CA VAL A 206 2.00 -3.61 10.20
C VAL A 206 2.71 -3.98 8.91
N GLY A 207 4.03 -3.98 8.90
CA GLY A 207 4.85 -4.26 7.72
C GLY A 207 5.78 -3.10 7.33
N LEU A 208 5.62 -1.90 7.92
CA LEU A 208 6.49 -0.75 7.63
C LEU A 208 7.97 -1.03 7.92
N HIS A 209 8.21 -1.70 9.03
CA HIS A 209 9.55 -2.04 9.49
C HIS A 209 9.93 -3.48 9.15
N ASP A 210 8.98 -4.28 8.72
CA ASP A 210 9.14 -5.71 8.42
C ASP A 210 9.05 -6.02 6.92
N THR A 211 9.11 -5.01 6.05
CA THR A 211 9.17 -5.19 4.59
C THR A 211 10.30 -6.15 4.21
N GLY A 212 9.96 -7.23 3.49
CA GLY A 212 10.88 -8.32 3.15
C GLY A 212 11.20 -9.27 4.31
N ARG A 213 10.54 -9.14 5.47
CA ARG A 213 10.76 -9.96 6.67
C ARG A 213 9.46 -10.43 7.34
N MET A 214 8.32 -10.27 6.68
CA MET A 214 7.03 -10.75 7.17
C MET A 214 6.92 -12.27 6.96
N THR A 215 7.78 -13.03 7.67
CA THR A 215 7.76 -14.50 7.68
C THR A 215 6.54 -15.04 8.42
N ALA A 216 6.22 -16.34 8.25
CA ALA A 216 5.13 -17.01 8.98
C ALA A 216 5.27 -16.84 10.49
N THR A 217 6.45 -17.07 11.04
CA THR A 217 6.74 -16.87 12.48
C THR A 217 6.44 -15.44 12.91
N ARG A 218 6.79 -14.45 12.12
CA ARG A 218 6.51 -13.04 12.41
C ARG A 218 5.02 -12.76 12.36
N LEU A 219 4.34 -13.26 11.32
CA LEU A 219 2.91 -13.06 11.13
C LEU A 219 2.10 -13.70 12.27
N LEU A 220 2.42 -14.93 12.67
CA LEU A 220 1.81 -15.60 13.83
C LEU A 220 1.96 -14.76 15.10
N LYS A 221 3.15 -14.24 15.37
CA LYS A 221 3.40 -13.38 16.53
C LYS A 221 2.59 -12.10 16.51
N VAL A 222 2.50 -11.45 15.33
CA VAL A 222 1.66 -10.26 15.14
C VAL A 222 0.22 -10.58 15.44
N LEU A 223 -0.37 -11.62 14.83
CA LEU A 223 -1.77 -11.99 15.00
C LEU A 223 -2.15 -12.29 16.46
N GLN A 224 -1.27 -12.96 17.21
CA GLN A 224 -1.45 -13.25 18.65
C GLN A 224 -1.53 -11.96 19.49
N THR A 225 -0.76 -10.96 19.12
CA THR A 225 -0.57 -9.72 19.89
C THR A 225 -1.44 -8.55 19.45
N LEU A 226 -2.18 -8.68 18.33
CA LEU A 226 -3.03 -7.61 17.83
C LEU A 226 -4.06 -7.18 18.86
N PRO A 227 -4.16 -5.87 19.19
CA PRO A 227 -5.25 -5.35 19.99
C PRO A 227 -6.57 -5.29 19.18
N ALA A 228 -7.68 -5.03 19.86
CA ALA A 228 -8.96 -4.75 19.18
C ALA A 228 -8.85 -3.55 18.22
N GLY A 229 -9.71 -3.52 17.21
CA GLY A 229 -9.73 -2.52 16.15
C GLY A 229 -9.24 -3.08 14.81
N SER A 230 -9.03 -2.19 13.84
CA SER A 230 -8.65 -2.51 12.46
C SER A 230 -7.14 -2.45 12.26
N THR A 231 -6.58 -3.47 11.62
CA THR A 231 -5.14 -3.56 11.32
C THR A 231 -4.96 -3.95 9.86
N GLU A 232 -4.20 -3.19 9.13
CA GLU A 232 -3.67 -3.62 7.85
C GLU A 232 -2.31 -4.30 8.05
N ILE A 233 -2.13 -5.48 7.45
CA ILE A 233 -0.85 -6.18 7.36
C ILE A 233 -0.50 -6.25 5.89
N PHE A 234 0.55 -5.53 5.46
CA PHE A 234 0.94 -5.51 4.07
C PHE A 234 2.27 -6.21 3.82
N CYS A 235 2.37 -6.81 2.64
CA CYS A 235 3.48 -7.64 2.18
C CYS A 235 3.81 -7.32 0.72
N HIS A 236 4.98 -7.79 0.25
CA HIS A 236 5.44 -7.71 -1.14
C HIS A 236 5.77 -9.12 -1.66
N PRO A 237 4.77 -10.01 -1.82
CA PRO A 237 5.02 -11.40 -2.20
C PRO A 237 5.44 -11.51 -3.66
N ALA A 238 6.34 -12.47 -3.96
CA ALA A 238 6.71 -12.86 -5.31
C ALA A 238 7.01 -14.36 -5.40
N LEU A 239 6.70 -14.99 -6.55
CA LEU A 239 6.92 -16.42 -6.79
C LEU A 239 8.41 -16.77 -6.93
N SER A 240 9.15 -16.02 -7.71
CA SER A 240 10.57 -16.18 -7.99
C SER A 240 11.12 -14.89 -8.56
N ASP A 241 12.39 -14.84 -8.89
CA ASP A 241 13.15 -13.72 -9.47
C ASP A 241 12.30 -12.61 -10.08
N ALA A 242 11.83 -11.73 -9.21
CA ALA A 242 11.09 -10.57 -9.66
C ALA A 242 12.07 -9.64 -10.37
N GLU A 243 12.11 -9.71 -11.71
CA GLU A 243 12.77 -8.70 -12.51
C GLU A 243 12.08 -7.36 -12.27
N GLY A 244 12.80 -6.46 -11.63
CA GLY A 244 12.29 -5.11 -11.37
C GLY A 244 13.33 -4.27 -10.65
N PRO A 245 13.23 -2.95 -10.68
CA PRO A 245 14.22 -2.04 -10.09
C PRO A 245 14.20 -2.03 -8.55
N TRP A 246 13.50 -2.94 -7.91
CA TRP A 246 13.30 -2.95 -6.47
C TRP A 246 14.23 -3.91 -5.76
N PRO A 247 14.90 -3.45 -4.69
CA PRO A 247 15.95 -4.20 -4.02
C PRO A 247 15.43 -5.17 -2.94
N LEU A 248 14.18 -5.58 -2.96
CA LEU A 248 13.80 -6.72 -2.12
C LEU A 248 14.46 -7.96 -2.69
N ALA A 249 15.35 -8.57 -1.91
CA ALA A 249 15.93 -9.85 -2.28
C ALA A 249 14.80 -10.85 -2.56
N VAL A 250 14.90 -11.58 -3.64
CA VAL A 250 13.94 -12.61 -4.08
C VAL A 250 13.52 -13.53 -2.93
N ALA A 251 14.49 -13.95 -2.12
CA ALA A 251 14.25 -14.79 -0.95
C ALA A 251 13.30 -14.12 0.08
N ALA A 252 13.34 -12.79 0.20
CA ALA A 252 12.49 -12.04 1.12
C ALA A 252 11.03 -12.02 0.64
N SER A 253 10.80 -11.74 -0.64
CA SER A 253 9.45 -11.73 -1.23
C SER A 253 8.84 -13.13 -1.28
N ARG A 254 9.66 -14.17 -1.45
CA ARG A 254 9.21 -15.56 -1.36
C ARG A 254 8.80 -15.92 0.07
N ALA A 255 9.57 -15.53 1.07
CA ALA A 255 9.23 -15.78 2.48
C ALA A 255 7.92 -15.08 2.90
N GLU A 256 7.62 -13.90 2.32
CA GLU A 256 6.34 -13.22 2.55
C GLU A 256 5.17 -13.95 1.85
N LEU A 257 5.39 -14.52 0.67
CA LEU A 257 4.40 -15.39 0.02
C LEU A 257 4.13 -16.64 0.87
N ASP A 258 5.19 -17.33 1.29
CA ASP A 258 5.07 -18.54 2.10
C ASP A 258 4.33 -18.27 3.42
N ALA A 259 4.52 -17.09 4.02
CA ALA A 259 3.78 -16.66 5.22
C ALA A 259 2.28 -16.47 4.97
N LEU A 260 1.90 -15.94 3.80
CA LEU A 260 0.49 -15.78 3.44
C LEU A 260 -0.21 -17.11 3.12
N LEU A 261 0.55 -18.13 2.72
CA LEU A 261 0.07 -19.48 2.40
C LEU A 261 0.12 -20.43 3.61
N ASP A 262 0.75 -20.03 4.70
CA ASP A 262 1.07 -20.90 5.83
C ASP A 262 -0.22 -21.43 6.52
N PRO A 263 -0.40 -22.77 6.65
CA PRO A 263 -1.59 -23.36 7.28
C PRO A 263 -1.75 -22.99 8.77
N GLU A 264 -0.64 -22.76 9.50
CA GLU A 264 -0.71 -22.36 10.91
C GLU A 264 -1.25 -20.93 11.05
N VAL A 265 -0.92 -20.04 10.07
CA VAL A 265 -1.48 -18.69 10.00
C VAL A 265 -2.99 -18.76 9.76
N GLN A 266 -3.44 -19.58 8.81
CA GLN A 266 -4.86 -19.77 8.51
C GLN A 266 -5.63 -20.33 9.72
N ALA A 267 -5.05 -21.35 10.36
CA ALA A 267 -5.63 -21.95 11.58
C ALA A 267 -5.71 -20.93 12.73
N LEU A 268 -4.67 -20.11 12.91
CA LEU A 268 -4.65 -19.09 13.97
C LEU A 268 -5.71 -18.01 13.76
N ILE A 269 -5.91 -17.54 12.52
CA ILE A 269 -6.97 -16.58 12.16
C ILE A 269 -8.35 -17.14 12.57
N THR A 270 -8.60 -18.39 12.22
CA THR A 270 -9.84 -19.09 12.54
C THR A 270 -10.02 -19.24 14.06
N ASN A 271 -8.98 -19.72 14.78
CA ASN A 271 -9.02 -19.94 16.21
C ASN A 271 -9.22 -18.65 17.02
N LEU A 272 -8.60 -17.55 16.57
CA LEU A 272 -8.75 -16.22 17.20
C LEU A 272 -10.01 -15.49 16.74
N ARG A 273 -10.80 -16.07 15.83
CA ARG A 273 -12.01 -15.48 15.23
C ARG A 273 -11.72 -14.06 14.70
N ILE A 274 -10.61 -13.90 13.98
CA ILE A 274 -10.24 -12.66 13.36
C ILE A 274 -11.11 -12.48 12.12
N ASN A 275 -11.84 -11.36 12.05
CA ASN A 275 -12.51 -10.98 10.82
C ASN A 275 -11.48 -10.37 9.88
N HIS A 276 -11.48 -10.80 8.61
CA HIS A 276 -10.61 -10.21 7.60
C HIS A 276 -11.39 -9.85 6.33
N GLY A 277 -10.86 -8.94 5.51
CA GLY A 277 -11.54 -8.42 4.32
C GLY A 277 -10.87 -7.17 3.78
N GLY A 278 -11.61 -6.34 3.04
CA GLY A 278 -11.11 -5.12 2.40
C GLY A 278 -11.30 -3.84 3.21
N PHE A 279 -10.77 -2.74 2.68
CA PHE A 279 -10.96 -1.41 3.28
C PHE A 279 -12.41 -0.92 3.21
N CYS A 280 -13.17 -1.36 2.18
CA CYS A 280 -14.59 -1.03 2.08
C CYS A 280 -15.43 -1.69 3.18
N ASP A 281 -14.91 -2.71 3.86
CA ASP A 281 -15.58 -3.39 4.97
C ASP A 281 -15.32 -2.69 6.32
N LEU A 282 -14.43 -1.70 6.37
CA LEU A 282 -14.19 -0.89 7.55
C LEU A 282 -15.41 -0.03 7.90
N PRO A 283 -15.64 0.24 9.20
CA PRO A 283 -16.70 1.17 9.61
C PRO A 283 -16.44 2.58 9.07
N HIS A 284 -17.52 3.33 8.85
CA HIS A 284 -17.39 4.76 8.52
C HIS A 284 -16.69 5.50 9.64
N PRO A 285 -15.82 6.49 9.31
CA PRO A 285 -15.21 7.33 10.33
C PRO A 285 -16.32 8.00 11.16
N LYS A 286 -16.14 7.98 12.46
CA LYS A 286 -17.01 8.77 13.36
C LYS A 286 -16.75 10.25 13.07
N THR A 287 -17.78 10.97 12.67
CA THR A 287 -17.76 12.43 12.44
C THR A 287 -17.52 13.18 13.73
#